data_147708f37752981158c61f2590a01639
#
_entry.id   147708f37752981158c61f2590a01639
#
_cell.length_a   1.000
_cell.length_b   1.000
_cell.length_c   1.000
_cell.angle_alpha   90.00
_cell.angle_beta   90.00
_cell.angle_gamma   90.00
#
_symmetry.space_group_name_H-M   'P 1'
#
loop_
_entity.id
_entity.type
_entity.pdbx_description
1 polymer ?
#
loop_
_entity_poly.entity_id
_entity_poly.type
_entity_poly.pdbx_seq_one_letter_code
_entity_poly.pdbx_strand_id
1 'polypeptide(L)' 'VITLTETGKKIAVETYERDRTIGNFFTSLGVDPEIAYKDACKIEHDLSTETYQALKLFLQKMKAI' A
#
# COMPACT_ATOMS: atom_id res chain seq x y z
N VAL A 1 11.87 25.56 -11.62
CA VAL A 1 11.83 24.10 -11.54
C VAL A 1 11.57 23.68 -10.12
N ILE A 2 10.46 23.03 -9.93
CA ILE A 2 10.14 22.52 -8.61
C ILE A 2 10.81 21.17 -8.48
N THR A 3 11.91 21.15 -7.77
CA THR A 3 12.53 19.90 -7.39
C THR A 3 11.91 19.45 -6.09
N LEU A 4 11.30 18.28 -6.11
CA LEU A 4 10.86 17.66 -4.85
C LEU A 4 12.10 17.42 -4.00
N THR A 5 12.05 17.88 -2.76
CA THR A 5 13.13 17.56 -1.82
C THR A 5 13.15 16.04 -1.65
N GLU A 6 14.31 15.49 -1.32
CA GLU A 6 14.43 14.05 -1.09
C GLU A 6 13.39 13.56 -0.08
N THR A 7 13.12 14.35 0.95
CA THR A 7 12.13 14.01 1.96
C THR A 7 10.73 13.92 1.36
N GLY A 8 10.34 14.91 0.54
CA GLY A 8 9.02 14.90 -0.10
C GLY A 8 8.87 13.75 -1.06
N LYS A 9 9.91 13.44 -1.82
CA LYS A 9 9.89 12.31 -2.75
C LYS A 9 9.75 10.99 -2.02
N LYS A 10 10.45 10.83 -0.90
CA LYS A 10 10.39 9.62 -0.09
C LYS A 10 8.98 9.40 0.47
N ILE A 11 8.35 10.46 0.97
CA ILE A 11 6.99 10.37 1.51
C ILE A 11 6.01 9.95 0.41
N ALA A 12 6.13 10.52 -0.78
CA ALA A 12 5.26 10.17 -1.90
C ALA A 12 5.41 8.71 -2.30
N VAL A 13 6.65 8.20 -2.34
CA VAL A 13 6.90 6.80 -2.66
C VAL A 13 6.33 5.87 -1.60
N GLU A 14 6.49 6.20 -0.33
CA GLU A 14 5.94 5.39 0.76
C GLU A 14 4.41 5.32 0.70
N THR A 15 3.76 6.44 0.44
CA THR A 15 2.29 6.48 0.31
C THR A 15 1.84 5.61 -0.85
N TYR A 16 2.53 5.72 -1.98
CA TYR A 16 2.22 4.93 -3.16
C TYR A 16 2.39 3.44 -2.90
N GLU A 17 3.47 3.06 -2.22
CA GLU A 17 3.71 1.66 -1.88
C GLU A 17 2.63 1.10 -0.96
N ARG A 18 2.20 1.90 0.03
CA ARG A 18 1.12 1.48 0.94
C ARG A 18 -0.17 1.25 0.17
N ASP A 19 -0.54 2.18 -0.69
CA ASP A 19 -1.75 2.03 -1.50
C ASP A 19 -1.71 0.77 -2.34
N ARG A 20 -0.60 0.52 -3.01
CA ARG A 20 -0.47 -0.64 -3.86
C ARG A 20 -0.45 -1.93 -3.06
N THR A 21 0.26 -1.96 -1.92
CA THR A 21 0.34 -3.14 -1.07
C THR A 21 -1.04 -3.53 -0.56
N ILE A 22 -1.78 -2.57 -0.03
CA ILE A 22 -3.11 -2.82 0.51
C ILE A 22 -4.08 -3.20 -0.61
N GLY A 23 -4.02 -2.48 -1.73
CA GLY A 23 -4.86 -2.79 -2.88
C GLY A 23 -4.59 -4.17 -3.44
N ASN A 24 -3.33 -4.57 -3.53
CA ASN A 24 -2.96 -5.91 -3.97
C ASN A 24 -3.50 -6.99 -3.03
N PHE A 25 -3.47 -6.72 -1.73
CA PHE A 25 -4.02 -7.63 -0.75
C PHE A 25 -5.51 -7.85 -1.00
N PHE A 26 -6.26 -6.78 -1.15
CA PHE A 26 -7.71 -6.89 -1.41
C PHE A 26 -7.99 -7.57 -2.74
N THR A 27 -7.21 -7.27 -3.77
CA THR A 27 -7.36 -7.91 -5.07
C THR A 27 -7.12 -9.41 -4.97
N SER A 28 -6.18 -9.83 -4.14
CA SER A 28 -5.91 -11.26 -3.93
C SER A 28 -7.06 -11.97 -3.24
N LEU A 29 -7.90 -11.22 -2.51
CA LEU A 29 -9.10 -11.76 -1.89
C LEU A 29 -10.26 -11.95 -2.88
N GLY A 30 -10.11 -11.45 -4.09
CA GLY A 30 -11.15 -11.51 -5.09
C GLY A 30 -11.92 -10.21 -5.29
N VAL A 31 -11.45 -9.13 -4.69
CA VAL A 31 -12.09 -7.82 -4.85
C VAL A 31 -11.65 -7.20 -6.17
N ASP A 32 -12.61 -6.53 -6.84
CA ASP A 32 -12.33 -5.80 -8.08
C ASP A 32 -11.19 -4.79 -7.85
N PRO A 33 -10.17 -4.74 -8.73
CA PRO A 33 -9.04 -3.82 -8.56
C PRO A 33 -9.43 -2.38 -8.32
N GLU A 34 -10.43 -1.85 -9.03
CA GLU A 34 -10.87 -0.48 -8.82
C GLU A 34 -11.37 -0.25 -7.39
N ILE A 35 -12.17 -1.19 -6.90
CA ILE A 35 -12.71 -1.11 -5.55
C ILE A 35 -11.59 -1.34 -4.54
N ALA A 36 -10.71 -2.30 -4.82
CA ALA A 36 -9.60 -2.62 -3.94
C ALA A 36 -8.69 -1.41 -3.69
N TYR A 37 -8.29 -0.72 -4.75
CA TYR A 37 -7.42 0.44 -4.61
C TYR A 37 -8.13 1.64 -4.00
N LYS A 38 -9.42 1.77 -4.25
CA LYS A 38 -10.23 2.81 -3.65
C LYS A 38 -10.31 2.64 -2.14
N ASP A 39 -10.58 1.42 -1.70
CA ASP A 39 -10.64 1.10 -0.27
C ASP A 39 -9.25 1.21 0.37
N ALA A 40 -8.21 0.79 -0.34
CA ALA A 40 -6.84 0.92 0.13
C ALA A 40 -6.49 2.37 0.44
N CYS A 41 -6.88 3.27 -0.43
CA CYS A 41 -6.65 4.70 -0.24
C CYS A 41 -7.34 5.23 1.02
N LYS A 42 -8.51 4.69 1.33
CA LYS A 42 -9.26 5.10 2.52
C LYS A 42 -8.63 4.58 3.81
N ILE A 43 -8.26 3.33 3.83
CA ILE A 43 -7.75 2.72 5.07
C ILE A 43 -6.28 3.04 5.32
N GLU A 44 -5.55 3.45 4.29
CA GLU A 44 -4.16 3.82 4.43
C GLU A 44 -3.94 4.85 5.53
N HIS A 45 -4.84 5.81 5.65
CA HIS A 45 -4.72 6.87 6.65
C HIS A 45 -4.96 6.38 8.07
N ASP A 46 -5.77 5.35 8.23
CA ASP A 46 -6.14 4.83 9.54
C ASP A 46 -5.34 3.61 9.94
N LEU A 47 -4.58 3.07 9.01
CA LEU A 47 -3.82 1.83 9.24
C LEU A 47 -2.54 2.12 10.02
N SER A 48 -2.34 1.37 11.12
CA SER A 48 -1.11 1.51 11.89
C SER A 48 0.07 0.92 11.13
N THR A 49 1.27 1.42 11.45
CA THR A 49 2.49 0.92 10.83
C THR A 49 2.68 -0.57 11.11
N GLU A 50 2.35 -1.00 12.32
CA GLU A 50 2.47 -2.41 12.71
C GLU A 50 1.59 -3.31 11.86
N THR A 51 0.32 -2.93 11.68
CA THR A 51 -0.60 -3.68 10.85
C THR A 51 -0.17 -3.70 9.38
N TYR A 52 0.31 -2.57 8.90
CA TYR A 52 0.82 -2.48 7.53
C TYR A 52 2.00 -3.41 7.32
N GLN A 53 2.94 -3.43 8.27
CA GLN A 53 4.13 -4.31 8.17
C GLN A 53 3.72 -5.77 8.17
N ALA A 54 2.77 -6.16 9.01
CA ALA A 54 2.28 -7.52 9.06
C ALA A 54 1.62 -7.92 7.74
N LEU A 55 0.84 -7.03 7.17
CA LEU A 55 0.17 -7.27 5.88
C LEU A 55 1.20 -7.40 4.76
N LYS A 56 2.22 -6.57 4.77
CA LYS A 56 3.29 -6.62 3.78
C LYS A 56 4.05 -7.94 3.84
N LEU A 57 4.35 -8.41 5.04
CA LEU A 57 5.01 -9.69 5.23
C LEU A 57 4.15 -10.86 4.73
N PHE A 58 2.86 -10.79 4.98
CA PHE A 58 1.93 -11.81 4.51
C PHE A 58 1.94 -11.90 2.99
N LEU A 59 1.90 -10.76 2.31
CA LEU A 59 1.94 -10.72 0.86
C LEU A 59 3.26 -11.24 0.30
N GLN A 60 4.37 -10.95 0.98
CA GLN A 60 5.67 -11.46 0.56
C GLN A 60 5.72 -12.98 0.67
N LYS A 61 5.14 -13.55 1.71
CA LYS A 61 5.07 -14.99 1.88
C LYS A 61 4.25 -15.64 0.77
N MET A 62 3.16 -15.00 0.36
CA MET A 62 2.34 -15.50 -0.73
C MET A 62 3.10 -15.53 -2.06
N LYS A 63 3.94 -14.53 -2.29
CA LYS A 63 4.73 -14.46 -3.51
C LYS A 63 5.88 -15.45 -3.53
N ALA A 64 6.34 -15.88 -2.36
CA ALA A 64 7.47 -16.79 -2.24
C ALA A 64 7.11 -18.24 -2.55
N ILE A 65 5.84 -18.55 -2.72
CA ILE A 65 5.39 -19.92 -3.00
C ILE A 65 5.31 -20.20 -4.50
#